data_027265f9ff98eab89f4a1d65466a66b9
#
_entry.id   027265f9ff98eab89f4a1d65466a66b9
#
_cell.length_a   1.000
_cell.length_b   1.000
_cell.length_c   1.000
_cell.angle_alpha   90.00
_cell.angle_beta   90.00
_cell.angle_gamma   90.00
#
_symmetry.space_group_name_H-M   'P 1'
#
loop_
_entity.id
_entity.type
_entity.pdbx_description
1 polymer ?
#
loop_
_entity_poly.entity_id
_entity_poly.type
_entity_poly.pdbx_seq_one_letter_code
_entity_poly.pdbx_strand_id
1 'polypeptide(L)'
;MNYRIFLVEDDRSIADGLRHQLEQWDFAVQVVQNFRGVLGEFTAFDPHMVLMDIMLPCYDGYHWCREIRQVSQVPIIFLSSASDNMNLIMAMNMGGDDFIAKPFDWNVLLAKIQALLRRTYDFGGQTALLEHRDAIL
;
A
#
# COMPACT_ATOMS: atom_id res chain seq x y z
N MET A 1 -15.39 -9.91 -1.79
CA MET A 1 -14.91 -9.01 -0.74
C MET A 1 -14.17 -7.83 -1.35
N ASN A 2 -14.55 -6.62 -0.95
CA ASN A 2 -13.90 -5.43 -1.48
C ASN A 2 -12.75 -5.04 -0.57
N TYR A 3 -11.54 -5.08 -1.11
CA TYR A 3 -10.37 -4.61 -0.37
C TYR A 3 -10.32 -3.09 -0.40
N ARG A 4 -9.83 -2.52 0.69
CA ARG A 4 -9.65 -1.07 0.83
C ARG A 4 -8.17 -0.73 0.65
N ILE A 5 -7.90 0.20 -0.26
CA ILE A 5 -6.54 0.65 -0.56
C ILE A 5 -6.39 2.11 -0.17
N PHE A 6 -5.39 2.39 0.64
CA PHE A 6 -5.07 3.72 1.13
C PHE A 6 -3.94 4.28 0.26
N LEU A 7 -4.20 5.39 -0.41
CA LEU A 7 -3.28 5.96 -1.39
C LEU A 7 -2.68 7.25 -0.86
N VAL A 8 -1.38 7.25 -0.63
CA VAL A 8 -0.62 8.40 -0.11
C VAL A 8 0.22 8.95 -1.26
N GLU A 9 -0.36 9.88 -2.02
CA GLU A 9 0.23 10.49 -3.19
C GLU A 9 -0.27 11.93 -3.28
N ASP A 10 0.64 12.89 -3.32
CA ASP A 10 0.27 14.31 -3.36
C ASP A 10 0.10 14.86 -4.78
N ASP A 11 0.62 14.20 -5.79
CA ASP A 11 0.37 14.59 -7.18
C ASP A 11 -1.06 14.18 -7.55
N ARG A 12 -1.92 15.20 -7.71
CA ARG A 12 -3.35 14.98 -7.94
C ARG A 12 -3.62 14.17 -9.21
N SER A 13 -2.85 14.41 -10.25
CA SER A 13 -3.02 13.72 -11.53
C SER A 13 -2.74 12.22 -11.36
N ILE A 14 -1.64 11.88 -10.68
CA ILE A 14 -1.28 10.49 -10.41
C ILE A 14 -2.31 9.85 -9.49
N ALA A 15 -2.67 10.54 -8.40
CA ALA A 15 -3.61 10.01 -7.42
C ALA A 15 -4.98 9.73 -8.04
N ASP A 16 -5.50 10.68 -8.82
CA ASP A 16 -6.81 10.52 -9.46
C ASP A 16 -6.79 9.40 -10.50
N GLY A 17 -5.71 9.29 -11.26
CA GLY A 17 -5.56 8.22 -12.25
C GLY A 17 -5.51 6.85 -11.58
N LEU A 18 -4.74 6.71 -10.52
CA LEU A 18 -4.64 5.45 -9.78
C LEU A 18 -5.97 5.09 -9.13
N ARG A 19 -6.62 6.07 -8.48
CA ARG A 19 -7.90 5.81 -7.85
C ARG A 19 -8.93 5.31 -8.86
N HIS A 20 -8.99 5.95 -10.03
CA HIS A 20 -9.92 5.55 -11.08
C HIS A 20 -9.67 4.11 -11.53
N GLN A 21 -8.41 3.76 -11.79
CA GLN A 21 -8.03 2.41 -12.20
C GLN A 21 -8.36 1.38 -11.13
N LEU A 22 -8.04 1.69 -9.88
CA LEU A 22 -8.28 0.77 -8.77
C LEU A 22 -9.78 0.55 -8.53
N GLU A 23 -10.57 1.61 -8.63
CA GLU A 23 -12.02 1.51 -8.44
C GLU A 23 -12.67 0.66 -9.52
N GLN A 24 -12.12 0.65 -10.74
CA GLN A 24 -12.61 -0.23 -11.80
C GLN A 24 -12.37 -1.71 -11.49
N TRP A 25 -11.44 -2.02 -10.60
CA TRP A 25 -11.19 -3.39 -10.14
C TRP A 25 -11.86 -3.66 -8.80
N ASP A 26 -12.89 -2.90 -8.46
CA ASP A 26 -13.71 -3.05 -7.27
C ASP A 26 -12.97 -2.83 -5.96
N PHE A 27 -11.85 -2.12 -5.98
CA PHE A 27 -11.21 -1.69 -4.75
C PHE A 27 -11.89 -0.42 -4.22
N ALA A 28 -12.05 -0.34 -2.91
CA ALA A 28 -12.43 0.92 -2.27
C ALA A 28 -11.15 1.71 -2.00
N VAL A 29 -11.09 2.96 -2.45
CA VAL A 29 -9.86 3.74 -2.38
C VAL A 29 -10.09 5.04 -1.62
N GLN A 30 -9.18 5.33 -0.69
CA GLN A 30 -9.12 6.66 -0.08
C GLN A 30 -7.77 7.28 -0.39
N VAL A 31 -7.80 8.48 -0.98
CA VAL A 31 -6.61 9.30 -1.22
C VAL A 31 -6.44 10.23 -0.03
N VAL A 32 -5.22 10.30 0.52
CA VAL A 32 -4.92 11.15 1.66
C VAL A 32 -5.18 12.62 1.31
N GLN A 33 -5.83 13.33 2.22
CA GLN A 33 -6.13 14.75 2.08
C GLN A 33 -5.19 15.61 2.92
N ASN A 34 -4.83 15.15 4.13
CA ASN A 34 -4.01 15.91 5.07
C ASN A 34 -2.68 15.22 5.27
N PHE A 35 -1.63 15.77 4.65
CA PHE A 35 -0.29 15.17 4.70
C PHE A 35 0.44 15.42 6.02
N ARG A 36 -0.18 16.10 6.97
CA ARG A 36 0.31 16.19 8.35
C ARG A 36 -0.35 15.17 9.25
N GLY A 37 -1.49 14.59 8.83
CA GLY A 37 -2.26 13.66 9.63
C GLY A 37 -2.53 12.36 8.92
N VAL A 38 -1.56 11.82 8.20
CA VAL A 38 -1.72 10.58 7.43
C VAL A 38 -2.13 9.41 8.31
N LEU A 39 -1.51 9.28 9.50
CA LEU A 39 -1.83 8.16 10.39
C LEU A 39 -3.28 8.20 10.88
N GLY A 40 -3.81 9.38 11.15
CA GLY A 40 -5.22 9.52 11.55
C GLY A 40 -6.17 9.08 10.45
N GLU A 41 -5.91 9.49 9.20
CA GLU A 41 -6.72 9.03 8.07
C GLU A 41 -6.57 7.54 7.84
N PHE A 42 -5.36 6.99 8.00
CA PHE A 42 -5.09 5.56 7.89
C PHE A 42 -5.94 4.77 8.90
N THR A 43 -5.89 5.18 10.15
CA THR A 43 -6.61 4.48 11.22
C THR A 43 -8.12 4.51 10.98
N ALA A 44 -8.65 5.65 10.56
CA ALA A 44 -10.08 5.79 10.31
C ALA A 44 -10.56 4.95 9.12
N PHE A 45 -9.74 4.85 8.08
CA PHE A 45 -10.09 4.08 6.89
C PHE A 45 -9.89 2.58 7.07
N ASP A 46 -8.93 2.20 7.90
CA ASP A 46 -8.59 0.81 8.19
C ASP A 46 -8.36 0.00 6.89
N PRO A 47 -7.34 0.35 6.10
CA PRO A 47 -7.15 -0.28 4.79
C PRO A 47 -6.55 -1.67 4.88
N HIS A 48 -6.69 -2.41 3.80
CA HIS A 48 -6.04 -3.71 3.61
C HIS A 48 -4.64 -3.56 3.02
N MET A 49 -4.36 -2.43 2.37
CA MET A 49 -3.09 -2.17 1.71
C MET A 49 -2.85 -0.68 1.59
N VAL A 50 -1.57 -0.29 1.58
CA VAL A 50 -1.14 1.10 1.40
C VAL A 50 -0.26 1.21 0.18
N LEU A 51 -0.53 2.19 -0.67
CA LEU A 51 0.39 2.65 -1.71
C LEU A 51 0.99 3.96 -1.22
N MET A 52 2.30 4.00 -1.03
CA MET A 52 2.97 5.08 -0.32
C MET A 52 4.02 5.74 -1.19
N ASP A 53 3.77 6.98 -1.62
CA ASP A 53 4.80 7.78 -2.27
C ASP A 53 5.89 8.13 -1.25
N ILE A 54 7.11 8.29 -1.73
CA ILE A 54 8.25 8.61 -0.87
C ILE A 54 8.38 10.11 -0.68
N MET A 55 8.35 10.87 -1.77
CA MET A 55 8.50 12.33 -1.72
C MET A 55 7.14 12.97 -1.49
N LEU A 56 6.88 13.32 -0.25
CA LEU A 56 5.60 13.90 0.18
C LEU A 56 5.83 15.23 0.88
N PRO A 57 4.83 16.12 0.91
CA PRO A 57 4.93 17.34 1.71
C PRO A 57 4.92 17.00 3.20
N CYS A 58 5.57 17.81 4.00
CA CYS A 58 5.67 17.72 5.47
C CYS A 58 6.60 16.59 5.92
N TYR A 59 6.19 15.34 5.75
CA TYR A 59 6.96 14.16 6.14
C TYR A 59 6.99 13.20 4.94
N ASP A 60 8.12 12.52 4.72
CA ASP A 60 8.24 11.59 3.59
C ASP A 60 7.53 10.26 3.84
N GLY A 61 7.50 9.41 2.81
CA GLY A 61 6.85 8.11 2.90
C GLY A 61 7.49 7.18 3.90
N TYR A 62 8.79 7.31 4.15
CA TYR A 62 9.48 6.49 5.16
C TYR A 62 8.97 6.80 6.56
N HIS A 63 8.77 8.09 6.84
CA HIS A 63 8.20 8.51 8.13
C HIS A 63 6.84 7.87 8.37
N TRP A 64 5.94 7.97 7.39
CA TRP A 64 4.60 7.43 7.56
C TRP A 64 4.58 5.90 7.59
N CYS A 65 5.50 5.26 6.87
CA CYS A 65 5.63 3.81 6.94
C CYS A 65 6.02 3.38 8.37
N ARG A 66 6.96 4.07 8.99
CA ARG A 66 7.35 3.79 10.38
C ARG A 66 6.18 3.99 11.34
N GLU A 67 5.42 5.08 11.14
CA GLU A 67 4.26 5.36 12.00
C GLU A 67 3.19 4.27 11.85
N ILE A 68 2.90 3.86 10.63
CA ILE A 68 1.93 2.80 10.36
C ILE A 68 2.39 1.49 10.99
N ARG A 69 3.68 1.17 10.89
CA ARG A 69 4.21 -0.09 11.42
C ARG A 69 4.11 -0.20 12.94
N GLN A 70 3.95 0.91 13.64
CA GLN A 70 3.72 0.88 15.08
C GLN A 70 2.33 0.35 15.43
N VAL A 71 1.38 0.39 14.50
CA VAL A 71 0.00 0.01 14.75
C VAL A 71 -0.54 -1.06 13.80
N SER A 72 0.18 -1.41 12.73
CA SER A 72 -0.36 -2.32 11.72
C SER A 72 0.74 -3.01 10.93
N GLN A 73 0.45 -4.25 10.49
CA GLN A 73 1.30 -5.00 9.57
C GLN A 73 0.72 -5.04 8.15
N VAL A 74 -0.16 -4.10 7.82
CA VAL A 74 -0.77 -4.01 6.50
C VAL A 74 0.32 -3.94 5.41
N PRO A 75 0.14 -4.61 4.27
CA PRO A 75 1.14 -4.53 3.19
C PRO A 75 1.25 -3.11 2.64
N ILE A 76 2.50 -2.69 2.39
CA ILE A 76 2.82 -1.36 1.88
C ILE A 76 3.69 -1.52 0.63
N ILE A 77 3.27 -0.89 -0.47
CA ILE A 77 4.08 -0.77 -1.69
C ILE A 77 4.52 0.68 -1.80
N PHE A 78 5.83 0.90 -1.89
CA PHE A 78 6.35 2.24 -2.14
C PHE A 78 6.25 2.62 -3.62
N LEU A 79 5.85 3.87 -3.88
CA LEU A 79 5.86 4.46 -5.21
C LEU A 79 7.12 5.31 -5.28
N SER A 80 8.07 4.93 -6.12
CA SER A 80 9.43 5.47 -6.09
C SER A 80 9.75 6.21 -7.39
N SER A 81 10.29 7.43 -7.28
CA SER A 81 10.84 8.11 -8.44
C SER A 81 12.29 7.68 -8.67
N ALA A 82 12.85 8.02 -9.85
CA ALA A 82 14.22 7.67 -10.17
C ALA A 82 15.22 8.25 -9.17
N SER A 83 14.93 9.42 -8.60
CA SER A 83 15.81 10.09 -7.65
C SER A 83 15.83 9.44 -6.27
N ASP A 84 14.91 8.53 -5.97
CA ASP A 84 14.83 7.90 -4.65
C ASP A 84 15.80 6.72 -4.50
N ASN A 85 16.37 6.23 -5.59
CA ASN A 85 17.30 5.09 -5.58
C ASN A 85 16.76 3.86 -4.82
N MET A 86 15.46 3.65 -4.88
CA MET A 86 14.81 2.54 -4.17
C MET A 86 15.16 1.21 -4.82
N ASN A 87 15.39 0.20 -4.00
CA ASN A 87 15.45 -1.19 -4.44
C ASN A 87 14.68 -2.05 -3.42
N LEU A 88 14.52 -3.32 -3.72
CA LEU A 88 13.69 -4.20 -2.88
C LEU A 88 14.23 -4.33 -1.46
N ILE A 89 15.56 -4.46 -1.31
CA ILE A 89 16.18 -4.57 0.00
C ILE A 89 15.89 -3.32 0.83
N MET A 90 16.05 -2.16 0.23
CA MET A 90 15.78 -0.89 0.90
C MET A 90 14.31 -0.75 1.28
N ALA A 91 13.39 -1.13 0.37
CA ALA A 91 11.97 -1.09 0.65
C ALA A 91 11.62 -1.94 1.88
N MET A 92 12.15 -3.15 1.95
CA MET A 92 11.91 -4.04 3.07
C MET A 92 12.53 -3.53 4.36
N ASN A 93 13.74 -2.96 4.29
CA ASN A 93 14.40 -2.38 5.47
C ASN A 93 13.62 -1.19 6.02
N MET A 94 12.90 -0.47 5.17
CA MET A 94 12.08 0.67 5.59
C MET A 94 10.70 0.23 6.10
N GLY A 95 10.40 -1.06 6.07
CA GLY A 95 9.13 -1.59 6.57
C GLY A 95 8.09 -1.84 5.48
N GLY A 96 8.43 -1.62 4.21
CA GLY A 96 7.55 -1.93 3.09
C GLY A 96 7.66 -3.38 2.65
N ASP A 97 6.75 -3.78 1.78
CA ASP A 97 6.69 -5.14 1.26
C ASP A 97 7.17 -5.23 -0.19
N ASP A 98 7.09 -4.10 -0.90
CA ASP A 98 7.52 -4.04 -2.30
C ASP A 98 7.67 -2.57 -2.68
N PHE A 99 8.08 -2.33 -3.91
CA PHE A 99 8.11 -0.98 -4.48
C PHE A 99 7.84 -1.06 -5.97
N ILE A 100 7.48 0.07 -6.55
CA ILE A 100 7.40 0.20 -8.00
C ILE A 100 7.92 1.57 -8.39
N ALA A 101 8.74 1.62 -9.46
CA ALA A 101 9.35 2.87 -9.93
C ALA A 101 8.39 3.63 -10.83
N LYS A 102 8.37 4.95 -10.69
CA LYS A 102 7.63 5.85 -11.58
C LYS A 102 8.48 6.18 -12.81
N PRO A 103 7.90 6.30 -13.98
CA PRO A 103 6.51 5.98 -14.33
C PRO A 103 6.29 4.47 -14.35
N PHE A 104 5.22 4.01 -13.74
CA PHE A 104 4.97 2.58 -13.64
C PHE A 104 3.92 2.11 -14.65
N ASP A 105 4.04 0.84 -15.03
CA ASP A 105 3.05 0.15 -15.84
C ASP A 105 1.90 -0.25 -14.90
N TRP A 106 0.68 0.13 -15.26
CA TRP A 106 -0.51 -0.20 -14.46
C TRP A 106 -0.65 -1.71 -14.25
N ASN A 107 -0.39 -2.51 -15.29
CA ASN A 107 -0.53 -3.97 -15.17
C ASN A 107 0.46 -4.57 -14.18
N VAL A 108 1.68 -4.02 -14.13
CA VAL A 108 2.69 -4.47 -13.15
C VAL A 108 2.25 -4.10 -11.74
N LEU A 109 1.78 -2.87 -11.54
CA LEU A 109 1.30 -2.44 -10.22
C LEU A 109 0.11 -3.30 -9.77
N LEU A 110 -0.85 -3.53 -10.65
CA LEU A 110 -2.02 -4.35 -10.34
C LEU A 110 -1.60 -5.78 -9.94
N ALA A 111 -0.65 -6.37 -10.67
CA ALA A 111 -0.15 -7.70 -10.35
C ALA A 111 0.50 -7.75 -8.96
N LYS A 112 1.28 -6.72 -8.61
CA LYS A 112 1.89 -6.61 -7.28
C LYS A 112 0.84 -6.48 -6.18
N ILE A 113 -0.17 -5.65 -6.41
CA ILE A 113 -1.28 -5.47 -5.46
C ILE A 113 -2.00 -6.78 -5.23
N GLN A 114 -2.40 -7.45 -6.29
CA GLN A 114 -3.14 -8.71 -6.20
C GLN A 114 -2.33 -9.80 -5.52
N ALA A 115 -1.04 -9.90 -5.84
CA ALA A 115 -0.17 -10.89 -5.22
C ALA A 115 -0.02 -10.66 -3.71
N LEU A 116 0.17 -9.39 -3.29
CA LEU A 116 0.30 -9.09 -1.87
C LEU A 116 -1.00 -9.30 -1.11
N LEU A 117 -2.13 -8.91 -1.69
CA LEU A 117 -3.43 -9.14 -1.05
C LEU A 117 -3.70 -10.63 -0.90
N ARG A 118 -3.40 -11.42 -1.93
CA ARG A 118 -3.59 -12.86 -1.86
C ARG A 118 -2.71 -13.50 -0.78
N ARG A 119 -1.44 -13.14 -0.74
CA ARG A 119 -0.52 -13.71 0.26
C ARG A 119 -0.88 -13.30 1.67
N THR A 120 -1.35 -12.07 1.85
CA THR A 120 -1.66 -11.53 3.17
C THR A 120 -3.00 -12.05 3.69
N TYR A 121 -4.02 -12.09 2.86
CA TYR A 121 -5.38 -12.33 3.31
C TYR A 121 -5.96 -13.67 2.87
N ASP A 122 -5.60 -14.15 1.68
CA ASP A 122 -6.18 -15.40 1.17
C ASP A 122 -5.42 -16.62 1.67
N PHE A 123 -4.10 -16.52 1.79
CA PHE A 123 -3.28 -17.63 2.30
C PHE A 123 -3.02 -17.52 3.79
N GLY A 124 -2.68 -16.32 4.26
CA GLY A 124 -2.37 -16.10 5.67
C GLY A 124 -3.58 -16.19 6.56
N GLY A 125 -4.77 -15.99 6.04
CA GLY A 125 -6.01 -16.00 6.77
C GLY A 125 -6.76 -17.33 6.81
N GLN A 126 -6.30 -18.40 6.14
CA GLN A 126 -7.01 -19.67 6.10
C GLN A 126 -6.82 -20.45 7.38
N THR A 127 -6.80 -20.52 7.05
CA THR A 127 -6.48 -21.23 7.43
C THR A 127 -6.56 -21.66 7.77
N ALA A 128 -6.93 -21.50 7.83
CA ALA A 128 -6.80 -21.98 7.66
C ALA A 128 -6.80 -22.53 7.41
N LEU A 129 -7.07 -22.70 7.07
CA LEU A 129 -6.91 -23.31 6.50
C LEU A 129 -6.41 -23.70 6.72
N LEU A 130 -6.52 -23.61 7.02
CA LEU A 130 -5.94 -23.96 6.97
C LEU A 130 -5.98 -23.82 7.79
N GLU A 131 -6.58 -23.40 8.23
CA GLU A 131 -6.47 -23.26 8.42
C GLU A 131 -6.75 -22.95 8.69
N HIS A 132 -7.36 -23.08 9.11
CA HIS A 132 -7.41 -23.03 8.72
C HIS A 132 -7.25 -22.99 8.89
N ARG A 133 -7.20 -22.98 9.16
CA ARG A 133 -6.87 -23.15 8.74
C ARG A 133 -6.23 -23.06 9.09
N ASP A 134 -6.60 -22.81 9.76
CA ASP A 134 -5.94 -22.95 9.52
C ASP A 134 -5.34 -22.90 9.62
N ALA A 135 -5.37 -22.91 10.15
CA ALA A 135 -4.69 -22.99 9.60
C ALA A 135 -4.17 -22.95 9.57
N ILE A 136 -4.13 -22.94 9.71
CA ILE A 136 -3.54 -23.04 9.09
C ILE A 136 -2.92 -22.85 9.00
N LEU A 137 -2.78 -22.47 9.22
CA LEU A 137 -2.15 -22.39 8.62
C LEU A 137 -1.83 -22.38 8.50
#